data_22b51a66c835594e300a98a10479a161
#
_entry.id   22b51a66c835594e300a98a10479a161
#
_cell.length_a   1.000
_cell.length_b   1.000
_cell.length_c   1.000
_cell.angle_alpha   90.00
_cell.angle_beta   90.00
_cell.angle_gamma   90.00
#
_symmetry.space_group_name_H-M   'P 1'
#
loop_
_entity.id
_entity.type
_entity.pdbx_description
1 polymer ?
#
loop_
_entity_poly.entity_id
_entity_poly.type
_entity_poly.pdbx_seq_one_letter_code
_entity_poly.pdbx_strand_id
1 'polypeptide(L)'
;MNKKLTTIFAVAVACVTAVAHAQDVKGDAKAGEGKIAMCIGCHGIPGYQASFPEVYKVPMISGQNAGYIASALQAYKKGDRRHPTMRGVADSLTDQDIADVAAYYAGQVRPGGAPAKPSREPGAQVAQLLQKGACVSCHGENFSKPIDPSYPKIAGQHPDYLFAALKAYKTGGPAAATVGRSNAIMAGIAKQFSNAELKALSGYLGSLDGELQVVPQSRFR
;
A
#
# COMPACT_ATOMS: atom_id res chain seq x y z
N MET A 1 -78.91 14.10 -11.15
CA MET A 1 -77.83 13.27 -11.74
C MET A 1 -76.57 14.08 -11.61
N ASN A 2 -75.80 13.86 -10.55
CA ASN A 2 -74.55 14.63 -10.28
C ASN A 2 -73.32 13.75 -10.57
N LYS A 3 -72.59 14.09 -11.62
CA LYS A 3 -71.31 13.47 -11.93
C LYS A 3 -70.23 14.16 -11.10
N LYS A 4 -69.67 13.47 -10.11
CA LYS A 4 -68.54 13.92 -9.37
C LYS A 4 -67.25 13.62 -10.19
N LEU A 5 -66.57 14.69 -10.64
CA LEU A 5 -65.32 14.62 -11.32
C LEU A 5 -64.19 14.42 -10.27
N THR A 6 -63.58 13.25 -10.25
CA THR A 6 -62.48 12.96 -9.37
C THR A 6 -61.19 13.33 -10.09
N THR A 7 -60.56 14.41 -9.69
CA THR A 7 -59.26 14.84 -10.21
C THR A 7 -58.14 14.09 -9.45
N ILE A 8 -57.45 13.19 -10.11
CA ILE A 8 -56.28 12.49 -9.58
C ILE A 8 -55.05 13.38 -9.82
N PHE A 9 -54.52 13.96 -8.75
CA PHE A 9 -53.20 14.61 -8.79
C PHE A 9 -52.11 13.54 -8.75
N ALA A 10 -51.45 13.31 -9.88
CA ALA A 10 -50.23 12.51 -9.97
C ALA A 10 -49.05 13.40 -9.56
N VAL A 11 -48.53 13.22 -8.35
CA VAL A 11 -47.27 13.83 -7.91
C VAL A 11 -46.14 12.96 -8.45
N ALA A 12 -45.45 13.40 -9.52
CA ALA A 12 -44.25 12.80 -10.00
C ALA A 12 -43.08 13.21 -9.07
N VAL A 13 -42.67 12.31 -8.17
CA VAL A 13 -41.47 12.47 -7.38
C VAL A 13 -40.29 12.10 -8.28
N ALA A 14 -39.59 13.11 -8.84
CA ALA A 14 -38.35 12.93 -9.53
C ALA A 14 -37.23 12.63 -8.51
N CYS A 15 -36.93 11.36 -8.28
CA CYS A 15 -35.70 10.97 -7.56
C CYS A 15 -34.49 11.32 -8.39
N VAL A 16 -33.91 12.48 -8.14
CA VAL A 16 -32.56 12.81 -8.65
C VAL A 16 -31.56 11.96 -7.84
N THR A 17 -31.21 10.79 -8.38
CA THR A 17 -30.07 10.02 -7.88
C THR A 17 -28.80 10.80 -8.25
N ALA A 18 -28.29 11.59 -7.30
CA ALA A 18 -26.95 12.13 -7.38
C ALA A 18 -25.99 10.94 -7.35
N VAL A 19 -25.51 10.54 -8.52
CA VAL A 19 -24.38 9.61 -8.63
C VAL A 19 -23.19 10.40 -8.11
N ALA A 20 -22.82 10.18 -6.85
CA ALA A 20 -21.57 10.68 -6.31
C ALA A 20 -20.45 9.93 -7.05
N HIS A 21 -19.99 10.50 -8.15
CA HIS A 21 -18.71 10.11 -8.72
C HIS A 21 -17.67 10.45 -7.63
N ALA A 22 -17.09 9.43 -7.02
CA ALA A 22 -15.84 9.60 -6.31
C ALA A 22 -14.85 10.12 -7.36
N GLN A 23 -14.63 11.43 -7.37
CA GLN A 23 -13.60 12.01 -8.22
C GLN A 23 -12.28 11.40 -7.75
N ASP A 24 -11.56 10.77 -8.67
CA ASP A 24 -10.18 10.36 -8.41
C ASP A 24 -9.40 11.64 -8.04
N VAL A 25 -9.08 11.78 -6.77
CA VAL A 25 -8.42 12.97 -6.23
C VAL A 25 -7.01 12.97 -6.81
N LYS A 26 -6.75 13.91 -7.73
CA LYS A 26 -5.43 14.06 -8.35
C LYS A 26 -4.47 14.65 -7.32
N GLY A 27 -3.36 13.94 -7.05
CA GLY A 27 -2.32 14.41 -6.15
C GLY A 27 -1.39 15.43 -6.79
N ASP A 28 -0.94 16.41 -5.98
CA ASP A 28 0.09 17.39 -6.31
C ASP A 28 1.33 17.13 -5.47
N ALA A 29 2.43 16.72 -6.11
CA ALA A 29 3.68 16.41 -5.43
C ALA A 29 4.28 17.61 -4.70
N LYS A 30 4.12 18.83 -5.23
CA LYS A 30 4.63 20.06 -4.59
C LYS A 30 3.83 20.41 -3.33
N ALA A 31 2.51 20.25 -3.38
CA ALA A 31 1.66 20.38 -2.19
C ALA A 31 2.00 19.30 -1.16
N GLY A 32 2.27 18.06 -1.62
CA GLY A 32 2.70 16.94 -0.79
C GLY A 32 3.98 17.20 -0.02
N GLU A 33 4.95 17.91 -0.60
CA GLU A 33 6.21 18.28 0.07
C GLU A 33 5.99 19.04 1.39
N GLY A 34 4.96 19.88 1.44
CA GLY A 34 4.57 20.62 2.65
C GLY A 34 3.89 19.76 3.72
N LYS A 35 3.44 18.56 3.39
CA LYS A 35 2.59 17.70 4.23
C LYS A 35 3.31 16.46 4.82
N ILE A 36 4.59 16.26 4.53
CA ILE A 36 5.35 15.06 4.90
C ILE A 36 5.99 15.10 6.29
N ALA A 37 5.80 16.16 7.08
CA ALA A 37 6.50 16.34 8.36
C ALA A 37 6.36 15.14 9.30
N MET A 38 5.17 14.52 9.37
CA MET A 38 4.94 13.31 10.18
C MET A 38 5.51 12.02 9.55
N CYS A 39 5.83 12.04 8.27
CA CYS A 39 6.31 10.88 7.54
C CYS A 39 7.83 10.72 7.65
N ILE A 40 8.55 11.85 7.46
CA ILE A 40 10.01 11.87 7.35
C ILE A 40 10.72 11.51 8.67
N GLY A 41 10.08 11.70 9.83
CA GLY A 41 10.62 11.33 11.13
C GLY A 41 10.86 9.81 11.29
N CYS A 42 10.24 9.00 10.44
CA CYS A 42 10.43 7.55 10.41
C CYS A 42 10.90 7.09 9.02
N HIS A 43 10.18 7.44 7.95
CA HIS A 43 10.46 6.98 6.59
C HIS A 43 11.63 7.70 5.91
N GLY A 44 12.11 8.81 6.46
CA GLY A 44 13.27 9.58 5.98
C GLY A 44 14.58 9.27 6.71
N ILE A 45 14.61 8.31 7.62
CA ILE A 45 15.80 7.96 8.42
C ILE A 45 16.31 6.58 7.98
N PRO A 46 17.50 6.49 7.36
CA PRO A 46 18.08 5.20 6.96
C PRO A 46 18.22 4.25 8.16
N GLY A 47 17.71 3.03 7.98
CA GLY A 47 17.83 1.97 9.01
C GLY A 47 16.96 2.15 10.24
N TYR A 48 16.07 3.16 10.28
CA TYR A 48 15.15 3.34 11.41
C TYR A 48 14.25 2.12 11.60
N GLN A 49 14.12 1.68 12.84
CA GLN A 49 13.34 0.50 13.20
C GLN A 49 12.12 0.88 14.04
N ALA A 50 10.98 0.30 13.68
CA ALA A 50 9.83 0.27 14.56
C ALA A 50 10.12 -0.72 15.71
N SER A 51 9.76 -0.34 16.94
CA SER A 51 9.91 -1.20 18.12
C SER A 51 8.59 -1.84 18.54
N PHE A 52 7.48 -1.31 18.08
CA PHE A 52 6.14 -1.77 18.42
C PHE A 52 5.21 -1.69 17.19
N PRO A 53 4.34 -2.66 16.98
CA PRO A 53 4.08 -3.89 17.76
C PRO A 53 5.07 -5.05 17.46
N GLU A 54 5.94 -4.90 16.50
CA GLU A 54 6.98 -5.86 16.12
C GLU A 54 8.22 -5.11 15.61
N VAL A 55 9.41 -5.64 15.85
CA VAL A 55 10.67 -5.01 15.43
C VAL A 55 10.96 -5.30 13.97
N TYR A 56 10.99 -4.27 13.15
CA TYR A 56 11.44 -4.31 11.74
C TYR A 56 11.80 -2.89 11.27
N LYS A 57 12.57 -2.80 10.21
CA LYS A 57 12.88 -1.51 9.57
C LYS A 57 11.63 -0.86 9.00
N VAL A 58 11.46 0.42 9.26
CA VAL A 58 10.37 1.20 8.67
C VAL A 58 10.48 1.13 7.15
N PRO A 59 9.39 0.79 6.43
CA PRO A 59 9.48 0.52 5.00
C PRO A 59 9.88 1.74 4.19
N MET A 60 10.63 1.50 3.12
CA MET A 60 10.90 2.48 2.08
C MET A 60 9.61 2.80 1.33
N ILE A 61 9.30 4.09 1.23
CA ILE A 61 8.11 4.59 0.52
C ILE A 61 8.46 5.52 -0.64
N SER A 62 9.67 6.09 -0.66
CA SER A 62 10.14 6.87 -1.81
C SER A 62 10.36 5.97 -3.02
N GLY A 63 9.82 6.39 -4.16
CA GLY A 63 9.78 5.61 -5.39
C GLY A 63 8.65 4.59 -5.50
N GLN A 64 7.79 4.46 -4.48
CA GLN A 64 6.64 3.57 -4.49
C GLN A 64 5.51 4.15 -5.37
N ASN A 65 4.63 3.30 -5.90
CA ASN A 65 3.47 3.74 -6.69
C ASN A 65 2.52 4.62 -5.87
N ALA A 66 2.11 5.75 -6.44
CA ALA A 66 1.17 6.68 -5.79
C ALA A 66 -0.15 5.98 -5.43
N GLY A 67 -0.72 5.20 -6.33
CA GLY A 67 -1.95 4.43 -6.09
C GLY A 67 -1.81 3.46 -4.90
N TYR A 68 -0.65 2.79 -4.77
CA TYR A 68 -0.41 1.93 -3.62
C TYR A 68 -0.25 2.72 -2.31
N ILE A 69 0.48 3.84 -2.31
CA ILE A 69 0.63 4.68 -1.11
C ILE A 69 -0.74 5.18 -0.66
N ALA A 70 -1.55 5.70 -1.58
CA ALA A 70 -2.89 6.18 -1.29
C ALA A 70 -3.79 5.08 -0.73
N SER A 71 -3.85 3.92 -1.39
CA SER A 71 -4.66 2.78 -0.93
C SER A 71 -4.19 2.24 0.44
N ALA A 72 -2.89 2.24 0.71
CA ALA A 72 -2.34 1.83 2.00
C ALA A 72 -2.73 2.80 3.14
N LEU A 73 -2.68 4.12 2.90
CA LEU A 73 -3.11 5.13 3.88
C LEU A 73 -4.63 5.03 4.14
N GLN A 74 -5.44 4.86 3.08
CA GLN A 74 -6.87 4.62 3.23
C GLN A 74 -7.17 3.34 4.01
N ALA A 75 -6.42 2.26 3.77
CA ALA A 75 -6.57 1.01 4.50
C ALA A 75 -6.23 1.18 6.00
N TYR A 76 -5.26 2.02 6.37
CA TYR A 76 -4.99 2.35 7.77
C TYR A 76 -6.16 3.13 8.40
N LYS A 77 -6.73 4.14 7.71
CA LYS A 77 -7.91 4.88 8.19
C LYS A 77 -9.10 3.95 8.43
N LYS A 78 -9.38 3.05 7.48
CA LYS A 78 -10.50 2.09 7.55
C LYS A 78 -10.27 0.95 8.57
N GLY A 79 -9.02 0.73 9.01
CA GLY A 79 -8.66 -0.39 9.87
C GLY A 79 -8.43 -1.72 9.14
N ASP A 80 -8.48 -1.73 7.79
CA ASP A 80 -8.15 -2.89 6.95
C ASP A 80 -6.67 -3.24 7.03
N ARG A 81 -5.84 -2.25 7.33
CA ARG A 81 -4.43 -2.39 7.62
C ARG A 81 -4.17 -1.83 9.02
N ARG A 82 -3.67 -2.68 9.92
CA ARG A 82 -3.51 -2.32 11.32
C ARG A 82 -2.06 -2.08 11.66
N HIS A 83 -1.79 -0.90 12.19
CA HIS A 83 -0.54 -0.49 12.80
C HIS A 83 -0.85 0.79 13.60
N PRO A 84 -0.69 0.79 14.92
CA PRO A 84 -1.16 1.91 15.76
C PRO A 84 -0.64 3.27 15.30
N THR A 85 0.67 3.41 15.10
CA THR A 85 1.30 4.66 14.66
C THR A 85 0.76 5.11 13.30
N MET A 86 0.72 4.20 12.30
CA MET A 86 0.28 4.55 10.95
C MET A 86 -1.20 4.87 10.89
N ARG A 87 -2.02 4.25 11.74
CA ARG A 87 -3.42 4.63 11.88
C ARG A 87 -3.55 6.06 12.36
N GLY A 88 -2.86 6.42 13.45
CA GLY A 88 -2.91 7.80 13.98
C GLY A 88 -2.46 8.85 12.95
N VAL A 89 -1.42 8.54 12.15
CA VAL A 89 -0.99 9.40 11.05
C VAL A 89 -2.07 9.49 9.96
N ALA A 90 -2.60 8.35 9.50
CA ALA A 90 -3.58 8.32 8.42
C ALA A 90 -4.91 8.96 8.79
N ASP A 91 -5.37 8.83 10.04
CA ASP A 91 -6.61 9.42 10.54
C ASP A 91 -6.59 10.97 10.47
N SER A 92 -5.41 11.60 10.55
CA SER A 92 -5.25 13.05 10.47
C SER A 92 -5.23 13.60 9.04
N LEU A 93 -5.15 12.75 8.01
CA LEU A 93 -5.04 13.16 6.61
C LEU A 93 -6.40 13.21 5.93
N THR A 94 -6.66 14.26 5.15
CA THR A 94 -7.77 14.30 4.19
C THR A 94 -7.46 13.43 2.97
N ASP A 95 -8.44 13.16 2.12
CA ASP A 95 -8.21 12.42 0.87
C ASP A 95 -7.27 13.18 -0.08
N GLN A 96 -7.35 14.52 -0.11
CA GLN A 96 -6.41 15.35 -0.86
C GLN A 96 -4.99 15.26 -0.29
N ASP A 97 -4.83 15.28 1.04
CA ASP A 97 -3.51 15.12 1.66
C ASP A 97 -2.88 13.77 1.33
N ILE A 98 -3.69 12.70 1.35
CA ILE A 98 -3.26 11.36 0.96
C ILE A 98 -2.80 11.34 -0.50
N ALA A 99 -3.55 11.94 -1.42
CA ALA A 99 -3.19 12.00 -2.82
C ALA A 99 -1.89 12.80 -3.06
N ASP A 100 -1.74 13.94 -2.40
CA ASP A 100 -0.57 14.82 -2.53
C ASP A 100 0.70 14.15 -1.97
N VAL A 101 0.61 13.57 -0.78
CA VAL A 101 1.72 12.82 -0.16
C VAL A 101 2.11 11.60 -1.01
N ALA A 102 1.12 10.89 -1.56
CA ALA A 102 1.35 9.77 -2.46
C ALA A 102 2.09 10.20 -3.74
N ALA A 103 1.67 11.31 -4.35
CA ALA A 103 2.33 11.89 -5.53
C ALA A 103 3.78 12.32 -5.22
N TYR A 104 4.01 12.95 -4.07
CA TYR A 104 5.35 13.36 -3.62
C TYR A 104 6.30 12.17 -3.51
N TYR A 105 5.93 11.13 -2.77
CA TYR A 105 6.80 9.97 -2.58
C TYR A 105 6.97 9.14 -3.86
N ALA A 106 5.95 9.06 -4.70
CA ALA A 106 6.06 8.36 -5.99
C ALA A 106 7.07 9.02 -6.94
N GLY A 107 7.22 10.35 -6.87
CA GLY A 107 8.21 11.10 -7.65
C GLY A 107 9.67 10.89 -7.21
N GLN A 108 9.91 10.31 -6.04
CA GLN A 108 11.26 10.10 -5.49
C GLN A 108 11.83 8.74 -5.91
N VAL A 109 11.91 8.49 -7.20
CA VAL A 109 12.48 7.24 -7.75
C VAL A 109 14.00 7.26 -7.63
N ARG A 110 14.59 6.11 -7.34
CA ARG A 110 16.05 5.94 -7.34
C ARG A 110 16.61 6.24 -8.74
N PRO A 111 17.70 7.03 -8.85
CA PRO A 111 18.38 7.24 -10.12
C PRO A 111 18.77 5.91 -10.79
N GLY A 112 18.55 5.81 -12.10
CA GLY A 112 18.79 4.57 -12.87
C GLY A 112 17.61 3.61 -12.92
N GLY A 113 16.59 3.78 -12.05
CA GLY A 113 15.40 2.93 -12.05
C GLY A 113 15.68 1.48 -11.64
N ALA A 114 14.68 0.61 -11.83
CA ALA A 114 14.84 -0.84 -11.62
C ALA A 114 15.31 -1.54 -12.91
N PRO A 115 16.13 -2.60 -12.81
CA PRO A 115 16.46 -3.46 -13.94
C PRO A 115 15.21 -4.02 -14.62
N ALA A 116 15.27 -4.34 -15.91
CA ALA A 116 14.15 -4.95 -16.64
C ALA A 116 13.80 -6.35 -16.11
N LYS A 117 14.78 -7.08 -15.59
CA LYS A 117 14.66 -8.41 -14.96
C LYS A 117 15.16 -8.36 -13.52
N PRO A 118 14.83 -9.36 -12.69
CA PRO A 118 15.41 -9.46 -11.35
C PRO A 118 16.95 -9.40 -11.42
N SER A 119 17.55 -8.63 -10.53
CA SER A 119 19.03 -8.46 -10.50
C SER A 119 19.76 -9.72 -10.00
N ARG A 120 19.02 -10.71 -9.51
CA ARG A 120 19.53 -12.00 -9.04
C ARG A 120 18.56 -13.11 -9.39
N GLU A 121 19.10 -14.25 -9.78
CA GLU A 121 18.31 -15.46 -9.91
C GLU A 121 17.95 -16.02 -8.53
N PRO A 122 16.70 -16.47 -8.33
CA PRO A 122 16.30 -17.15 -7.10
C PRO A 122 16.94 -18.53 -7.01
N GLY A 123 17.36 -18.94 -5.81
CA GLY A 123 17.70 -20.35 -5.57
C GLY A 123 16.49 -21.25 -5.83
N ALA A 124 16.73 -22.54 -6.13
CA ALA A 124 15.69 -23.50 -6.56
C ALA A 124 14.46 -23.52 -5.64
N GLN A 125 14.66 -23.50 -4.33
CA GLN A 125 13.54 -23.45 -3.36
C GLN A 125 12.70 -22.18 -3.52
N VAL A 126 13.35 -21.02 -3.60
CA VAL A 126 12.64 -19.72 -3.73
C VAL A 126 11.92 -19.63 -5.07
N ALA A 127 12.53 -20.15 -6.15
CA ALA A 127 11.89 -20.20 -7.47
C ALA A 127 10.56 -20.97 -7.41
N GLN A 128 10.54 -22.13 -6.75
CA GLN A 128 9.31 -22.93 -6.53
C GLN A 128 8.27 -22.15 -5.71
N LEU A 129 8.70 -21.43 -4.66
CA LEU A 129 7.80 -20.61 -3.84
C LEU A 129 7.19 -19.43 -4.63
N LEU A 130 7.99 -18.75 -5.45
CA LEU A 130 7.52 -17.67 -6.33
C LEU A 130 6.51 -18.18 -7.35
N GLN A 131 6.74 -19.35 -7.93
CA GLN A 131 5.82 -20.02 -8.85
C GLN A 131 4.52 -20.41 -8.15
N LYS A 132 4.61 -21.08 -6.98
CA LYS A 132 3.46 -21.49 -6.16
C LYS A 132 2.55 -20.32 -5.79
N GLY A 133 3.14 -19.16 -5.44
CA GLY A 133 2.40 -17.94 -5.11
C GLY A 133 2.01 -17.10 -6.31
N ALA A 134 2.40 -17.45 -7.53
CA ALA A 134 2.21 -16.67 -8.76
C ALA A 134 2.60 -15.19 -8.60
N CYS A 135 3.67 -14.90 -7.86
CA CYS A 135 4.02 -13.55 -7.40
C CYS A 135 4.23 -12.57 -8.56
N VAL A 136 4.87 -13.02 -9.65
CA VAL A 136 5.17 -12.20 -10.82
C VAL A 136 3.93 -11.75 -11.58
N SER A 137 2.84 -12.51 -11.51
CA SER A 137 1.59 -12.19 -12.24
C SER A 137 0.95 -10.86 -11.79
N CYS A 138 1.21 -10.44 -10.55
CA CYS A 138 0.69 -9.19 -10.00
C CYS A 138 1.79 -8.15 -9.76
N HIS A 139 2.95 -8.58 -9.21
CA HIS A 139 4.05 -7.68 -8.86
C HIS A 139 5.02 -7.38 -10.02
N GLY A 140 4.81 -8.00 -11.19
CA GLY A 140 5.66 -7.87 -12.36
C GLY A 140 6.90 -8.75 -12.30
N GLU A 141 7.53 -9.01 -13.45
CA GLU A 141 8.67 -9.92 -13.58
C GLU A 141 9.85 -9.49 -12.69
N ASN A 142 10.12 -8.19 -12.62
CA ASN A 142 11.22 -7.62 -11.83
C ASN A 142 10.80 -7.15 -10.42
N PHE A 143 9.56 -7.40 -10.00
CA PHE A 143 8.98 -6.96 -8.72
C PHE A 143 9.01 -5.45 -8.46
N SER A 144 9.28 -4.64 -9.49
CA SER A 144 9.27 -3.17 -9.46
C SER A 144 8.28 -2.55 -10.45
N LYS A 145 7.68 -3.35 -11.33
CA LYS A 145 6.69 -2.92 -12.31
C LYS A 145 5.42 -3.77 -12.19
N PRO A 146 4.65 -3.58 -11.10
CA PRO A 146 3.39 -4.31 -10.93
C PRO A 146 2.40 -3.96 -12.05
N ILE A 147 1.48 -4.89 -12.33
CA ILE A 147 0.48 -4.74 -13.41
C ILE A 147 -0.58 -3.67 -13.13
N ASP A 148 -0.73 -3.28 -11.87
CA ASP A 148 -1.68 -2.27 -11.42
C ASP A 148 -0.97 -1.28 -10.47
N PRO A 149 -1.19 0.04 -10.61
CA PRO A 149 -0.56 1.04 -9.76
C PRO A 149 -1.00 1.00 -8.29
N SER A 150 -2.09 0.30 -7.96
CA SER A 150 -2.50 0.03 -6.58
C SER A 150 -1.72 -1.12 -5.93
N TYR A 151 -0.93 -1.88 -6.70
CA TYR A 151 -0.08 -2.93 -6.19
C TYR A 151 1.32 -2.41 -5.88
N PRO A 152 1.98 -2.92 -4.82
CA PRO A 152 3.29 -2.41 -4.42
C PRO A 152 4.43 -2.92 -5.29
N LYS A 153 5.41 -2.04 -5.50
CA LYS A 153 6.77 -2.43 -5.81
C LYS A 153 7.35 -3.09 -4.57
N ILE A 154 7.99 -4.23 -4.71
CA ILE A 154 8.52 -5.03 -3.58
C ILE A 154 10.00 -5.39 -3.70
N ALA A 155 10.61 -5.23 -4.88
CA ALA A 155 12.05 -5.41 -5.05
C ALA A 155 12.84 -4.40 -4.22
N GLY A 156 13.85 -4.88 -3.50
CA GLY A 156 14.74 -4.07 -2.67
C GLY A 156 14.13 -3.55 -1.36
N GLN A 157 12.87 -3.83 -1.08
CA GLN A 157 12.24 -3.45 0.20
C GLN A 157 12.89 -4.22 1.37
N HIS A 158 12.91 -3.66 2.55
CA HIS A 158 13.49 -4.29 3.74
C HIS A 158 12.93 -5.69 3.99
N PRO A 159 13.78 -6.74 4.04
CA PRO A 159 13.33 -8.12 4.19
C PRO A 159 12.52 -8.38 5.46
N ASP A 160 12.89 -7.77 6.57
CA ASP A 160 12.20 -7.85 7.85
C ASP A 160 10.79 -7.25 7.77
N TYR A 161 10.64 -6.09 7.11
CA TYR A 161 9.32 -5.51 6.84
C TYR A 161 8.49 -6.39 5.89
N LEU A 162 9.07 -6.92 4.81
CA LEU A 162 8.35 -7.82 3.90
C LEU A 162 7.83 -9.05 4.64
N PHE A 163 8.65 -9.62 5.52
CA PHE A 163 8.25 -10.77 6.32
C PHE A 163 7.13 -10.41 7.31
N ALA A 164 7.23 -9.29 8.01
CA ALA A 164 6.17 -8.80 8.88
C ALA A 164 4.85 -8.56 8.10
N ALA A 165 4.95 -7.96 6.89
CA ALA A 165 3.82 -7.73 6.03
C ALA A 165 3.13 -9.04 5.57
N LEU A 166 3.90 -10.04 5.14
CA LEU A 166 3.37 -11.34 4.72
C LEU A 166 2.73 -12.10 5.89
N LYS A 167 3.34 -12.06 7.09
CA LYS A 167 2.71 -12.59 8.31
C LYS A 167 1.39 -11.89 8.63
N ALA A 168 1.34 -10.56 8.51
CA ALA A 168 0.13 -9.79 8.76
C ALA A 168 -1.02 -10.16 7.80
N TYR A 169 -0.73 -10.48 6.54
CA TYR A 169 -1.72 -11.03 5.61
C TYR A 169 -2.13 -12.46 5.99
N LYS A 170 -1.19 -13.29 6.42
CA LYS A 170 -1.46 -14.69 6.80
C LYS A 170 -2.35 -14.78 8.03
N THR A 171 -2.09 -13.97 9.05
CA THR A 171 -2.89 -13.91 10.28
C THR A 171 -4.22 -13.20 10.11
N GLY A 172 -4.33 -12.37 9.14
CA GLY A 172 -5.43 -11.60 8.58
C GLY A 172 -6.74 -11.43 9.35
N GLY A 173 -7.40 -10.30 9.12
CA GLY A 173 -8.78 -10.07 9.55
C GLY A 173 -8.93 -9.42 10.93
N PRO A 174 -10.18 -9.26 11.40
CA PRO A 174 -10.54 -8.52 12.62
C PRO A 174 -9.96 -9.08 13.92
N ALA A 175 -9.52 -10.34 13.92
CA ALA A 175 -8.97 -11.01 15.09
C ALA A 175 -7.56 -10.58 15.47
N ALA A 176 -6.80 -9.92 14.56
CA ALA A 176 -5.48 -9.40 14.88
C ALA A 176 -5.61 -8.03 15.55
N ALA A 177 -5.50 -7.96 16.87
CA ALA A 177 -5.76 -6.74 17.65
C ALA A 177 -4.86 -5.56 17.27
N THR A 178 -3.58 -5.79 16.98
CA THR A 178 -2.56 -4.73 16.79
C THR A 178 -1.93 -4.70 15.40
N VAL A 179 -1.78 -5.85 14.74
CA VAL A 179 -1.21 -5.98 13.39
C VAL A 179 -2.08 -6.91 12.56
N GLY A 180 -2.36 -6.53 11.32
CA GLY A 180 -3.15 -7.35 10.40
C GLY A 180 -3.42 -6.60 9.11
N ARG A 181 -3.68 -7.35 8.04
CA ARG A 181 -4.01 -6.82 6.72
C ARG A 181 -5.15 -7.62 6.12
N SER A 182 -6.24 -6.93 5.77
CA SER A 182 -7.50 -7.53 5.29
C SER A 182 -7.59 -7.62 3.76
N ASN A 183 -6.47 -7.67 3.04
CA ASN A 183 -6.50 -7.90 1.60
C ASN A 183 -6.71 -9.38 1.30
N ALA A 184 -7.85 -9.74 0.71
CA ALA A 184 -8.25 -11.13 0.49
C ALA A 184 -7.30 -11.90 -0.43
N ILE A 185 -6.78 -11.25 -1.49
CA ILE A 185 -5.85 -11.88 -2.45
C ILE A 185 -4.55 -12.23 -1.74
N MET A 186 -3.90 -11.24 -1.11
CA MET A 186 -2.63 -11.46 -0.43
C MET A 186 -2.77 -12.39 0.79
N ALA A 187 -3.91 -12.36 1.48
CA ALA A 187 -4.18 -13.30 2.56
C ALA A 187 -4.30 -14.74 2.04
N GLY A 188 -4.99 -14.95 0.93
CA GLY A 188 -5.09 -16.27 0.27
C GLY A 188 -3.73 -16.80 -0.17
N ILE A 189 -2.87 -15.92 -0.70
CA ILE A 189 -1.50 -16.29 -1.08
C ILE A 189 -0.65 -16.59 0.16
N ALA A 190 -0.60 -15.69 1.14
CA ALA A 190 0.28 -15.85 2.30
C ALA A 190 -0.05 -17.07 3.16
N LYS A 191 -1.32 -17.49 3.23
CA LYS A 191 -1.78 -18.68 3.95
C LYS A 191 -1.22 -19.99 3.40
N GLN A 192 -0.80 -20.03 2.13
CA GLN A 192 -0.24 -21.22 1.49
C GLN A 192 1.18 -21.55 1.96
N PHE A 193 1.83 -20.62 2.67
CA PHE A 193 3.25 -20.72 3.04
C PHE A 193 3.44 -20.84 4.56
N SER A 194 4.45 -21.60 4.96
CA SER A 194 4.99 -21.55 6.32
C SER A 194 5.70 -20.23 6.59
N ASN A 195 5.96 -19.90 7.85
CA ASN A 195 6.71 -18.69 8.19
C ASN A 195 8.17 -18.76 7.68
N ALA A 196 8.77 -19.95 7.62
CA ALA A 196 10.10 -20.14 7.06
C ALA A 196 10.13 -19.81 5.55
N GLU A 197 9.12 -20.28 4.80
CA GLU A 197 8.97 -19.98 3.38
C GLU A 197 8.69 -18.48 3.13
N LEU A 198 7.83 -17.84 3.94
CA LEU A 198 7.61 -16.40 3.87
C LEU A 198 8.88 -15.62 4.15
N LYS A 199 9.72 -16.06 5.09
CA LYS A 199 11.02 -15.44 5.39
C LYS A 199 11.99 -15.60 4.23
N ALA A 200 12.04 -16.78 3.58
CA ALA A 200 12.87 -17.02 2.40
C ALA A 200 12.47 -16.12 1.21
N LEU A 201 11.15 -16.02 0.92
CA LEU A 201 10.63 -15.09 -0.09
C LEU A 201 11.00 -13.65 0.23
N SER A 202 10.83 -13.21 1.47
CA SER A 202 11.16 -11.84 1.91
C SER A 202 12.65 -11.54 1.77
N GLY A 203 13.52 -12.50 2.10
CA GLY A 203 14.96 -12.39 1.94
C GLY A 203 15.37 -12.20 0.48
N TYR A 204 14.82 -13.01 -0.41
CA TYR A 204 15.07 -12.89 -1.84
C TYR A 204 14.59 -11.56 -2.41
N LEU A 205 13.31 -11.21 -2.20
CA LEU A 205 12.74 -9.96 -2.72
C LEU A 205 13.47 -8.72 -2.21
N GLY A 206 13.86 -8.73 -0.93
CA GLY A 206 14.64 -7.63 -0.35
C GLY A 206 16.08 -7.55 -0.83
N SER A 207 16.63 -8.62 -1.42
CA SER A 207 17.98 -8.64 -2.00
C SER A 207 18.06 -8.13 -3.44
N LEU A 208 16.90 -7.92 -4.07
CA LEU A 208 16.83 -7.43 -5.45
C LEU A 208 17.08 -5.92 -5.54
N ASP A 209 17.66 -5.48 -6.65
CA ASP A 209 17.69 -4.07 -6.98
C ASP A 209 16.31 -3.58 -7.37
N GLY A 210 15.90 -2.45 -6.80
CA GLY A 210 14.58 -1.87 -7.00
C GLY A 210 14.63 -0.34 -7.03
N GLU A 211 13.48 0.27 -7.21
CA GLU A 211 13.31 1.73 -7.25
C GLU A 211 13.08 2.35 -5.87
N LEU A 212 12.81 1.51 -4.86
CA LEU A 212 12.52 1.98 -3.52
C LEU A 212 13.76 2.49 -2.81
N GLN A 213 13.61 3.55 -2.03
CA GLN A 213 14.69 4.13 -1.26
C GLN A 213 14.21 4.85 -0.01
N VAL A 214 15.12 5.14 0.90
CA VAL A 214 14.96 6.12 1.96
C VAL A 214 15.61 7.41 1.49
N VAL A 215 14.86 8.51 1.46
CA VAL A 215 15.38 9.83 1.11
C VAL A 215 15.51 10.66 2.39
N PRO A 216 16.74 10.85 2.90
CA PRO A 216 16.97 11.69 4.07
C PRO A 216 16.57 13.14 3.81
N GLN A 217 15.89 13.75 4.79
CA GLN A 217 15.48 15.15 4.69
C GLN A 217 16.46 16.04 5.46
N SER A 218 16.94 17.10 4.84
CA SER A 218 17.90 18.06 5.42
C SER A 218 17.38 18.76 6.68
N ARG A 219 16.07 18.82 6.87
CA ARG A 219 15.42 19.47 8.04
C ARG A 219 15.75 18.81 9.39
N PHE A 220 16.31 17.60 9.36
CA PHE A 220 16.61 16.80 10.58
C PHE A 220 18.10 16.44 10.68
N ARG A 221 18.97 17.21 10.03
CA ARG A 221 20.43 17.10 10.18
C ARG A 221 20.95 18.14 11.14
#